data_377ee2b8d5e55ff2764159f0d571fc48
#
_entry.id   377ee2b8d5e55ff2764159f0d571fc48
#
_cell.length_a   1.000
_cell.length_b   1.000
_cell.length_c   1.000
_cell.angle_alpha   90.00
_cell.angle_beta   90.00
_cell.angle_gamma   90.00
#
_symmetry.space_group_name_H-M   'P 1'
#
loop_
_entity.id
_entity.type
_entity.pdbx_description
1 polymer ?
#
loop_
_entity_poly.entity_id
_entity_poly.type
_entity_poly.pdbx_seq_one_letter_code
_entity_poly.pdbx_strand_id
1 'polypeptide(L)'
;MSQRFRSSRGLFLLVVSAIAAGTTVRAQGAQQQKVEIDWDKTVIVSKSTPTLQVVTNPMLNPGAPIHDGSFAALKALGADYVRYVPWLPYPKIAVAELEPPTKEKTSWDFTYIDPVTKDFLAATEGHSTIVNFSTIPAWMFKTDQPIKYPDDPNQVFWDYTKGTELRDPSGKELGDYFGRLVSWYTQGGFTDENGKRHESGNHYTFPYWEVLNEIDFEHTTTPEDYTKRYDAIVEGIRRVSPNSKFMGLALAAPGANPKYFEYFLNPKNHKKGIPLDYISFHFYASPAMDESLDGWQHTFFNQAEGFLATTRYILAIRDRLSPQTKVDTDELGVILPTDGVEIAASKAMPDHIPHRYWNAAGALYGFLFVQLSKLGVDVIGESQLVGYPSQFPSVSMIDYNNGKPNSRYWVLKLIKDNFHPGDKLVAEKPSKDGPSDVMVQGFVTPEGKKILLVNKANSEKTVKLASELNGSASLTVDEATGDEEPRAATVDGEELKMAPFAVTVLKLK
;
A
#
# COMPACT_ATOMS: atom_id res chain seq x y z
N MET A 1 45.41 -35.28 3.49
CA MET A 1 46.51 -34.66 4.28
C MET A 1 45.86 -33.88 5.43
N SER A 2 46.00 -34.47 6.62
CA SER A 2 45.44 -33.96 7.87
C SER A 2 46.45 -33.05 8.53
N GLN A 3 45.98 -31.91 9.07
CA GLN A 3 46.73 -31.27 10.14
C GLN A 3 45.74 -30.86 11.23
N ARG A 4 45.96 -31.51 12.36
CA ARG A 4 45.38 -31.20 13.69
C ARG A 4 46.15 -30.00 14.27
N PHE A 5 45.44 -29.03 14.82
CA PHE A 5 46.04 -28.10 15.78
C PHE A 5 45.44 -28.29 17.16
N ARG A 6 46.34 -28.44 18.11
CA ARG A 6 46.10 -28.76 19.53
C ARG A 6 45.71 -27.49 20.32
N SER A 7 44.81 -27.71 21.25
CA SER A 7 44.43 -26.85 22.35
C SER A 7 45.58 -26.51 23.31
N SER A 8 45.65 -25.27 23.76
CA SER A 8 46.30 -24.92 25.04
C SER A 8 45.28 -24.17 25.91
N ARG A 9 44.92 -24.80 27.01
CA ARG A 9 44.15 -24.23 28.12
C ARG A 9 45.06 -23.41 28.98
N GLY A 10 44.85 -22.11 29.07
CA GLY A 10 45.41 -21.23 30.08
C GLY A 10 44.33 -20.87 31.09
N LEU A 11 44.48 -21.38 32.30
CA LEU A 11 43.61 -21.11 33.45
C LEU A 11 44.04 -19.80 34.09
N PHE A 12 43.23 -18.70 33.98
CA PHE A 12 43.41 -17.50 34.78
C PHE A 12 42.34 -17.45 35.87
N LEU A 13 42.75 -17.65 37.09
CA LEU A 13 41.95 -17.36 38.28
C LEU A 13 41.95 -15.83 38.49
N LEU A 14 40.77 -15.24 38.34
CA LEU A 14 40.53 -13.85 38.77
C LEU A 14 39.69 -13.90 40.05
N VAL A 15 40.29 -13.46 41.14
CA VAL A 15 39.62 -13.22 42.42
C VAL A 15 38.78 -11.95 42.27
N VAL A 16 37.47 -12.05 42.29
CA VAL A 16 36.54 -10.92 42.31
C VAL A 16 36.13 -10.67 43.76
N SER A 17 36.68 -9.63 44.36
CA SER A 17 36.21 -9.09 45.64
C SER A 17 34.85 -8.38 45.42
N ALA A 18 33.78 -8.95 45.94
CA ALA A 18 32.43 -8.34 45.90
C ALA A 18 32.39 -7.17 46.92
N ILE A 19 32.41 -5.95 46.42
CA ILE A 19 31.95 -4.78 47.20
C ILE A 19 30.45 -4.61 46.90
N ALA A 20 29.62 -5.00 47.86
CA ALA A 20 28.18 -4.74 47.81
C ALA A 20 27.93 -3.25 48.11
N ALA A 21 27.97 -2.41 47.09
CA ALA A 21 27.39 -1.08 47.13
C ALA A 21 25.92 -1.21 46.79
N GLY A 22 25.03 -1.15 47.78
CA GLY A 22 23.60 -1.09 47.56
C GLY A 22 23.21 0.19 46.86
N THR A 23 23.20 0.17 45.52
CA THR A 23 22.53 1.17 44.71
C THR A 23 21.05 0.83 44.72
N THR A 24 20.27 1.55 45.53
CA THR A 24 18.81 1.66 45.35
C THR A 24 18.58 2.24 43.96
N VAL A 25 18.32 1.39 42.98
CA VAL A 25 17.73 1.80 41.71
C VAL A 25 16.35 2.35 42.06
N ARG A 26 16.23 3.65 42.25
CA ARG A 26 14.94 4.32 42.16
C ARG A 26 14.43 4.02 40.76
N ALA A 27 13.34 3.26 40.66
CA ALA A 27 12.53 3.23 39.46
C ALA A 27 12.19 4.69 39.14
N GLN A 28 12.89 5.28 38.15
CA GLN A 28 12.44 6.52 37.56
C GLN A 28 11.05 6.20 37.03
N GLY A 29 10.01 6.75 37.67
CA GLY A 29 8.65 6.68 37.16
C GLY A 29 8.72 7.14 35.71
N ALA A 30 8.18 6.34 34.78
CA ALA A 30 8.17 6.66 33.36
C ALA A 30 7.59 8.07 33.22
N GLN A 31 8.40 9.01 32.77
CA GLN A 31 8.01 10.40 32.64
C GLN A 31 6.94 10.47 31.54
N GLN A 32 5.76 10.97 31.89
CA GLN A 32 4.62 10.99 30.96
C GLN A 32 4.86 12.06 29.88
N GLN A 33 4.76 11.67 28.61
CA GLN A 33 4.88 12.61 27.50
C GLN A 33 3.79 13.69 27.58
N LYS A 34 4.20 14.96 27.46
CA LYS A 34 3.27 16.09 27.38
C LYS A 34 2.98 16.42 25.91
N VAL A 35 1.70 16.47 25.56
CA VAL A 35 1.26 16.91 24.24
C VAL A 35 1.14 18.43 24.22
N GLU A 36 2.05 19.08 23.53
CA GLU A 36 2.06 20.52 23.31
C GLU A 36 2.26 20.83 21.82
N ILE A 37 1.34 21.59 21.25
CA ILE A 37 1.34 21.96 19.83
C ILE A 37 1.63 23.46 19.68
N ASP A 38 2.50 23.79 18.74
CA ASP A 38 2.70 25.16 18.28
C ASP A 38 1.77 25.44 17.08
N TRP A 39 0.56 25.89 17.39
CA TRP A 39 -0.49 26.09 16.38
C TRP A 39 -0.17 27.16 15.34
N ASP A 40 0.76 28.07 15.64
CA ASP A 40 1.14 29.17 14.76
C ASP A 40 2.28 28.79 13.82
N LYS A 41 2.98 27.67 14.10
CA LYS A 41 4.12 27.24 13.31
C LYS A 41 3.73 26.12 12.33
N THR A 42 3.34 26.50 11.13
CA THR A 42 3.11 25.52 10.05
C THR A 42 4.42 24.90 9.59
N VAL A 43 4.45 23.57 9.56
CA VAL A 43 5.57 22.76 9.02
C VAL A 43 5.41 22.61 7.51
N ILE A 44 4.20 22.21 7.07
CA ILE A 44 3.85 22.01 5.66
C ILE A 44 2.33 22.13 5.49
N VAL A 45 1.90 22.50 4.29
CA VAL A 45 0.52 22.31 3.84
C VAL A 45 0.44 20.96 3.15
N SER A 46 -0.40 20.07 3.65
CA SER A 46 -0.56 18.71 3.12
C SER A 46 -1.00 18.73 1.66
N LYS A 47 -0.42 17.82 0.87
CA LYS A 47 -0.93 17.46 -0.46
C LYS A 47 -1.54 16.06 -0.45
N SER A 48 -1.41 15.37 0.66
CA SER A 48 -1.60 13.92 0.77
C SER A 48 -3.06 13.54 0.83
N THR A 49 -3.44 12.59 0.00
CA THR A 49 -4.74 11.93 0.01
C THR A 49 -4.57 10.52 0.54
N PRO A 50 -5.16 10.17 1.69
CA PRO A 50 -5.19 8.80 2.19
C PRO A 50 -6.18 7.97 1.38
N THR A 51 -5.77 6.76 0.98
CA THR A 51 -6.56 5.84 0.15
C THR A 51 -6.17 4.38 0.38
N LEU A 52 -6.68 3.48 -0.46
CA LEU A 52 -6.33 2.06 -0.43
C LEU A 52 -6.27 1.48 -1.85
N GLN A 53 -5.76 0.24 -1.94
CA GLN A 53 -5.89 -0.56 -3.15
C GLN A 53 -6.90 -1.70 -3.02
N VAL A 54 -7.42 -2.11 -4.17
CA VAL A 54 -8.27 -3.28 -4.37
C VAL A 54 -7.59 -4.21 -5.37
N VAL A 55 -6.98 -5.29 -4.88
CA VAL A 55 -6.40 -6.34 -5.72
C VAL A 55 -7.44 -7.41 -5.98
N THR A 56 -7.67 -7.75 -7.24
CA THR A 56 -8.70 -8.73 -7.58
C THR A 56 -8.31 -10.14 -7.14
N ASN A 57 -9.26 -10.82 -6.54
CA ASN A 57 -9.14 -12.21 -6.11
C ASN A 57 -10.52 -12.87 -6.04
N PRO A 58 -10.61 -14.21 -5.91
CA PRO A 58 -11.90 -14.92 -5.91
C PRO A 58 -12.93 -14.45 -4.89
N MET A 59 -12.52 -13.85 -3.76
CA MET A 59 -13.43 -13.36 -2.73
C MET A 59 -14.17 -12.08 -3.12
N LEU A 60 -13.73 -11.43 -4.19
CA LEU A 60 -14.39 -10.26 -4.78
C LEU A 60 -15.29 -10.61 -5.97
N ASN A 61 -15.38 -11.89 -6.37
CA ASN A 61 -16.31 -12.30 -7.41
C ASN A 61 -17.75 -12.20 -6.90
N PRO A 62 -18.72 -11.82 -7.76
CA PRO A 62 -20.14 -11.84 -7.40
C PRO A 62 -20.57 -13.20 -6.85
N GLY A 63 -21.25 -13.19 -5.71
CA GLY A 63 -21.69 -14.40 -4.99
C GLY A 63 -20.64 -15.01 -4.06
N ALA A 64 -19.43 -14.49 -3.99
CA ALA A 64 -18.48 -14.87 -2.95
C ALA A 64 -18.95 -14.38 -1.55
N PRO A 65 -18.63 -15.10 -0.47
CA PRO A 65 -19.20 -14.84 0.86
C PRO A 65 -19.04 -13.43 1.40
N ILE A 66 -17.92 -12.75 1.05
CA ILE A 66 -17.63 -11.42 1.56
C ILE A 66 -17.72 -10.31 0.48
N HIS A 67 -18.16 -10.66 -0.73
CA HIS A 67 -18.29 -9.72 -1.85
C HIS A 67 -19.08 -8.47 -1.47
N ASP A 68 -20.34 -8.65 -1.02
CA ASP A 68 -21.23 -7.53 -0.73
C ASP A 68 -20.71 -6.66 0.42
N GLY A 69 -20.18 -7.26 1.48
CA GLY A 69 -19.57 -6.55 2.59
C GLY A 69 -18.35 -5.75 2.18
N SER A 70 -17.50 -6.30 1.32
CA SER A 70 -16.29 -5.65 0.83
C SER A 70 -16.60 -4.42 -0.03
N PHE A 71 -17.52 -4.54 -0.99
CA PHE A 71 -17.90 -3.40 -1.83
C PHE A 71 -18.75 -2.36 -1.09
N ALA A 72 -19.57 -2.78 -0.09
CA ALA A 72 -20.23 -1.84 0.81
C ALA A 72 -19.22 -1.02 1.63
N ALA A 73 -18.19 -1.66 2.19
CA ALA A 73 -17.12 -1.00 2.91
C ALA A 73 -16.33 -0.03 2.01
N LEU A 74 -15.98 -0.46 0.78
CA LEU A 74 -15.30 0.39 -0.19
C LEU A 74 -16.13 1.65 -0.51
N LYS A 75 -17.42 1.49 -0.78
CA LYS A 75 -18.34 2.61 -1.00
C LYS A 75 -18.46 3.53 0.21
N ALA A 76 -18.56 2.98 1.42
CA ALA A 76 -18.64 3.74 2.66
C ALA A 76 -17.35 4.47 3.00
N LEU A 77 -16.20 3.99 2.53
CA LEU A 77 -14.94 4.70 2.66
C LEU A 77 -14.98 6.02 1.87
N GLY A 78 -15.46 6.01 0.61
CA GLY A 78 -15.57 7.19 -0.24
C GLY A 78 -14.22 7.89 -0.44
N ALA A 79 -13.17 7.15 -0.75
CA ALA A 79 -11.84 7.68 -0.97
C ALA A 79 -11.60 8.01 -2.45
N ASP A 80 -10.81 9.06 -2.70
CA ASP A 80 -10.23 9.33 -4.01
C ASP A 80 -8.94 8.53 -4.21
N TYR A 81 -8.53 8.35 -5.47
CA TYR A 81 -7.33 7.62 -5.87
C TYR A 81 -7.32 6.15 -5.44
N VAL A 82 -8.51 5.52 -5.32
CA VAL A 82 -8.55 4.09 -5.05
C VAL A 82 -7.91 3.35 -6.22
N ARG A 83 -6.87 2.56 -5.90
CA ARG A 83 -6.13 1.78 -6.88
C ARG A 83 -6.84 0.46 -7.12
N TYR A 84 -7.05 0.07 -8.38
CA TYR A 84 -7.68 -1.19 -8.80
C TYR A 84 -6.71 -2.04 -9.58
N VAL A 85 -6.43 -3.24 -9.09
CA VAL A 85 -5.35 -4.10 -9.61
C VAL A 85 -5.86 -5.50 -9.94
N PRO A 86 -6.36 -5.74 -11.16
CA PRO A 86 -6.39 -7.09 -11.73
C PRO A 86 -4.96 -7.62 -11.87
N TRP A 87 -4.61 -8.61 -11.04
CA TRP A 87 -3.24 -9.05 -10.82
C TRP A 87 -3.00 -10.49 -11.28
N LEU A 88 -1.78 -10.77 -11.65
CA LEU A 88 -1.29 -11.95 -12.33
C LEU A 88 -1.60 -13.33 -11.69
N PRO A 89 -1.75 -13.53 -10.36
CA PRO A 89 -2.02 -14.86 -9.81
C PRO A 89 -3.34 -15.48 -10.27
N TYR A 90 -4.24 -14.66 -10.81
CA TYR A 90 -5.52 -15.11 -11.34
C TYR A 90 -5.69 -14.65 -12.80
N PRO A 91 -5.02 -15.31 -13.77
CA PRO A 91 -4.95 -14.83 -15.16
C PRO A 91 -6.32 -14.59 -15.80
N LYS A 92 -7.31 -15.44 -15.53
CA LYS A 92 -8.65 -15.29 -16.14
C LYS A 92 -9.45 -14.10 -15.63
N ILE A 93 -9.12 -13.57 -14.45
CA ILE A 93 -9.75 -12.36 -13.91
C ILE A 93 -8.86 -11.12 -14.06
N ALA A 94 -7.68 -11.25 -14.69
CA ALA A 94 -6.72 -10.18 -14.87
C ALA A 94 -6.38 -9.88 -16.34
N VAL A 95 -6.48 -10.85 -17.24
CA VAL A 95 -6.03 -10.76 -18.64
C VAL A 95 -7.16 -11.06 -19.60
N ALA A 96 -7.44 -10.11 -20.49
CA ALA A 96 -8.58 -10.21 -21.41
C ALA A 96 -8.29 -11.05 -22.67
N GLU A 97 -7.04 -11.32 -22.99
CA GLU A 97 -6.67 -12.16 -24.13
C GLU A 97 -5.55 -13.14 -23.73
N LEU A 98 -5.95 -14.34 -23.30
CA LEU A 98 -5.03 -15.35 -22.77
C LEU A 98 -4.24 -16.12 -23.82
N GLU A 99 -4.76 -16.22 -25.05
CA GLU A 99 -4.14 -16.93 -26.16
C GLU A 99 -3.72 -15.94 -27.25
N PRO A 100 -2.59 -16.16 -27.93
CA PRO A 100 -2.14 -15.27 -28.98
C PRO A 100 -3.15 -15.23 -30.13
N PRO A 101 -3.39 -14.04 -30.74
CA PRO A 101 -4.23 -13.93 -31.93
C PRO A 101 -3.61 -14.71 -33.10
N THR A 102 -4.48 -15.38 -33.86
CA THR A 102 -4.13 -16.02 -35.16
C THR A 102 -4.88 -15.31 -36.27
N LYS A 103 -4.63 -15.71 -37.54
CA LYS A 103 -5.38 -15.18 -38.68
C LYS A 103 -6.86 -15.57 -38.66
N GLU A 104 -7.20 -16.66 -37.97
CA GLU A 104 -8.54 -17.23 -37.93
C GLU A 104 -9.33 -16.77 -36.72
N LYS A 105 -8.68 -16.50 -35.61
CA LYS A 105 -9.36 -16.16 -34.32
C LYS A 105 -8.52 -15.31 -33.39
N THR A 106 -9.23 -14.59 -32.54
CA THR A 106 -8.74 -13.92 -31.33
C THR A 106 -9.36 -14.57 -30.10
N SER A 107 -8.81 -14.33 -28.91
CA SER A 107 -9.27 -14.97 -27.66
C SER A 107 -9.77 -13.97 -26.62
N TRP A 108 -10.18 -12.78 -27.05
CA TRP A 108 -10.72 -11.75 -26.17
C TRP A 108 -11.92 -12.26 -25.36
N ASP A 109 -11.78 -12.25 -24.02
CA ASP A 109 -12.81 -12.70 -23.08
C ASP A 109 -12.81 -11.81 -21.83
N PHE A 110 -13.95 -11.18 -21.55
CA PHE A 110 -14.15 -10.32 -20.38
C PHE A 110 -15.11 -10.93 -19.36
N THR A 111 -15.51 -12.20 -19.56
CA THR A 111 -16.53 -12.88 -18.74
C THR A 111 -16.21 -12.83 -17.25
N TYR A 112 -14.94 -13.00 -16.88
CA TYR A 112 -14.51 -13.02 -15.50
C TYR A 112 -13.95 -11.68 -15.00
N ILE A 113 -13.55 -10.81 -15.92
CA ILE A 113 -12.96 -9.50 -15.58
C ILE A 113 -14.06 -8.46 -15.31
N ASP A 114 -15.07 -8.41 -16.19
CA ASP A 114 -16.12 -7.39 -16.17
C ASP A 114 -16.90 -7.32 -14.86
N PRO A 115 -17.33 -8.43 -14.22
CA PRO A 115 -18.15 -8.35 -13.02
C PRO A 115 -17.45 -7.58 -11.90
N VAL A 116 -16.26 -7.97 -11.50
CA VAL A 116 -15.51 -7.33 -10.41
C VAL A 116 -15.11 -5.89 -10.78
N THR A 117 -14.71 -5.66 -12.04
CA THR A 117 -14.37 -4.30 -12.51
C THR A 117 -15.59 -3.36 -12.41
N LYS A 118 -16.76 -3.82 -12.81
CA LYS A 118 -18.00 -3.03 -12.74
C LYS A 118 -18.45 -2.77 -11.31
N ASP A 119 -18.33 -3.75 -10.42
CA ASP A 119 -18.63 -3.60 -8.99
C ASP A 119 -17.69 -2.61 -8.32
N PHE A 120 -16.38 -2.68 -8.66
CA PHE A 120 -15.41 -1.69 -8.23
C PHE A 120 -15.77 -0.27 -8.69
N LEU A 121 -16.06 -0.08 -9.97
CA LEU A 121 -16.41 1.22 -10.54
C LEU A 121 -17.73 1.77 -9.95
N ALA A 122 -18.69 0.91 -9.66
CA ALA A 122 -19.92 1.29 -8.98
C ALA A 122 -19.71 1.69 -7.51
N ALA A 123 -18.80 0.98 -6.80
CA ALA A 123 -18.48 1.31 -5.41
C ALA A 123 -17.66 2.59 -5.27
N THR A 124 -16.93 2.99 -6.31
CA THR A 124 -16.10 4.20 -6.34
C THR A 124 -16.70 5.32 -7.20
N GLU A 125 -17.99 5.23 -7.55
CA GLU A 125 -18.67 6.24 -8.36
C GLU A 125 -18.56 7.64 -7.73
N GLY A 126 -18.16 8.63 -8.54
CA GLY A 126 -17.95 10.01 -8.09
C GLY A 126 -16.56 10.29 -7.51
N HIS A 127 -15.72 9.27 -7.36
CA HIS A 127 -14.35 9.40 -6.87
C HIS A 127 -13.31 9.12 -7.96
N SER A 128 -12.12 9.69 -7.80
CA SER A 128 -11.00 9.40 -8.69
C SER A 128 -10.47 7.99 -8.43
N THR A 129 -10.17 7.25 -9.50
CA THR A 129 -9.60 5.90 -9.43
C THR A 129 -8.29 5.81 -10.18
N ILE A 130 -7.38 4.98 -9.69
CA ILE A 130 -6.15 4.56 -10.37
C ILE A 130 -6.38 3.14 -10.88
N VAL A 131 -6.47 2.98 -12.20
CA VAL A 131 -6.68 1.65 -12.80
C VAL A 131 -5.34 1.07 -13.22
N ASN A 132 -5.05 -0.13 -12.76
CA ASN A 132 -3.83 -0.87 -13.07
C ASN A 132 -4.16 -2.32 -13.44
N PHE A 133 -4.52 -2.58 -14.70
CA PHE A 133 -4.47 -3.95 -15.21
C PHE A 133 -3.00 -4.31 -15.38
N SER A 134 -2.42 -4.87 -14.35
CA SER A 134 -0.97 -4.98 -14.20
C SER A 134 -0.32 -6.03 -15.06
N THR A 135 -1.10 -6.97 -15.60
CA THR A 135 -0.59 -8.21 -16.18
C THR A 135 -0.48 -8.14 -17.70
N ILE A 136 0.71 -8.35 -18.22
CA ILE A 136 0.96 -8.56 -19.64
C ILE A 136 0.56 -10.00 -19.99
N PRO A 137 -0.24 -10.25 -21.06
CA PRO A 137 -0.51 -11.60 -21.52
C PRO A 137 0.78 -12.41 -21.70
N ALA A 138 0.87 -13.62 -21.12
CA ALA A 138 2.11 -14.40 -21.11
C ALA A 138 2.59 -14.77 -22.51
N TRP A 139 1.70 -14.89 -23.50
CA TRP A 139 2.05 -15.16 -24.89
C TRP A 139 2.82 -14.02 -25.57
N MET A 140 2.84 -12.82 -24.99
CA MET A 140 3.65 -11.70 -25.47
C MET A 140 5.13 -11.84 -25.11
N PHE A 141 5.47 -12.76 -24.20
CA PHE A 141 6.86 -13.03 -23.85
C PHE A 141 7.44 -14.17 -24.66
N LYS A 142 8.76 -14.14 -24.86
CA LYS A 142 9.53 -15.28 -25.34
C LYS A 142 9.70 -16.29 -24.21
N THR A 143 9.13 -17.47 -24.36
CA THR A 143 9.22 -18.58 -23.41
C THR A 143 9.58 -19.85 -24.14
N ASP A 144 10.28 -20.80 -23.49
CA ASP A 144 10.68 -22.07 -24.08
C ASP A 144 9.48 -22.94 -24.48
N GLN A 145 8.39 -22.83 -23.73
CA GLN A 145 7.13 -23.52 -23.99
C GLN A 145 5.95 -22.55 -23.77
N PRO A 146 4.86 -22.71 -24.51
CA PRO A 146 3.63 -21.97 -24.24
C PRO A 146 3.15 -22.16 -22.81
N ILE A 147 2.74 -21.09 -22.19
CA ILE A 147 2.18 -21.12 -20.84
C ILE A 147 0.73 -21.61 -20.91
N LYS A 148 0.40 -22.63 -20.12
CA LYS A 148 -0.95 -23.18 -20.01
C LYS A 148 -1.58 -22.67 -18.74
N TYR A 149 -2.77 -22.11 -18.85
CA TYR A 149 -3.53 -21.59 -17.72
C TYR A 149 -4.47 -22.64 -17.13
N PRO A 150 -4.80 -22.54 -15.82
CA PRO A 150 -5.84 -23.34 -15.22
C PRO A 150 -7.21 -23.09 -15.88
N ASP A 151 -8.05 -24.13 -15.94
CA ASP A 151 -9.42 -23.98 -16.41
C ASP A 151 -10.29 -23.23 -15.38
N ASP A 152 -10.06 -23.46 -14.10
CA ASP A 152 -10.74 -22.77 -13.00
C ASP A 152 -10.23 -21.33 -12.86
N PRO A 153 -11.08 -20.29 -13.03
CA PRO A 153 -10.69 -18.88 -12.87
C PRO A 153 -10.26 -18.53 -11.45
N ASN A 154 -10.64 -19.32 -10.45
CA ASN A 154 -10.31 -19.12 -9.05
C ASN A 154 -9.03 -19.86 -8.61
N GLN A 155 -8.41 -20.62 -9.51
CA GLN A 155 -7.17 -21.30 -9.22
C GLN A 155 -5.99 -20.34 -9.36
N VAL A 156 -5.19 -20.21 -8.28
CA VAL A 156 -3.94 -19.44 -8.29
C VAL A 156 -2.92 -20.05 -9.26
N PHE A 157 -2.19 -19.19 -9.99
CA PHE A 157 -1.26 -19.60 -11.02
C PHE A 157 -0.04 -18.67 -11.11
N TRP A 158 1.02 -19.00 -10.38
CA TRP A 158 2.23 -18.17 -10.32
C TRP A 158 3.16 -18.31 -11.52
N ASP A 159 3.04 -19.36 -12.33
CA ASP A 159 3.85 -19.56 -13.55
C ASP A 159 3.66 -18.44 -14.58
N TYR A 160 2.64 -17.60 -14.40
CA TYR A 160 2.37 -16.45 -15.24
C TYR A 160 3.47 -15.38 -15.21
N THR A 161 4.33 -15.38 -14.21
CA THR A 161 5.51 -14.49 -14.13
C THR A 161 6.64 -14.85 -15.09
N LYS A 162 6.57 -16.01 -15.77
CA LYS A 162 7.61 -16.47 -16.68
C LYS A 162 7.73 -15.60 -17.92
N GLY A 163 8.96 -15.41 -18.34
CA GLY A 163 9.32 -14.60 -19.50
C GLY A 163 9.73 -13.18 -19.11
N THR A 164 10.78 -12.68 -19.72
CA THR A 164 11.31 -11.33 -19.50
C THR A 164 11.31 -10.51 -20.78
N GLU A 165 11.69 -11.12 -21.90
CA GLU A 165 11.80 -10.46 -23.20
C GLU A 165 10.48 -10.55 -23.98
N LEU A 166 9.96 -9.42 -24.44
CA LEU A 166 8.77 -9.39 -25.30
C LEU A 166 9.09 -9.99 -26.67
N ARG A 167 8.15 -10.73 -27.25
CA ARG A 167 8.25 -11.26 -28.62
C ARG A 167 8.26 -10.14 -29.67
N ASP A 168 7.52 -9.05 -29.43
CA ASP A 168 7.58 -7.81 -30.20
C ASP A 168 8.47 -6.77 -29.48
N PRO A 169 9.73 -6.60 -29.88
CA PRO A 169 10.65 -5.67 -29.23
C PRO A 169 10.29 -4.20 -29.47
N SER A 170 9.37 -3.90 -30.41
CA SER A 170 8.88 -2.53 -30.65
C SER A 170 7.89 -2.07 -29.58
N GLY A 171 7.27 -3.01 -28.85
CA GLY A 171 6.21 -2.77 -27.88
C GLY A 171 4.86 -2.39 -28.51
N LYS A 172 4.74 -2.39 -29.85
CA LYS A 172 3.48 -2.02 -30.51
C LYS A 172 2.35 -2.95 -30.15
N GLU A 173 2.62 -4.27 -30.14
CA GLU A 173 1.65 -5.29 -29.76
C GLU A 173 1.13 -5.06 -28.32
N LEU A 174 2.04 -4.77 -27.40
CA LEU A 174 1.72 -4.45 -26.02
C LEU A 174 0.85 -3.18 -25.91
N GLY A 175 1.24 -2.11 -26.57
CA GLY A 175 0.47 -0.86 -26.58
C GLY A 175 -0.92 -1.02 -27.22
N ASP A 176 -1.05 -1.82 -28.26
CA ASP A 176 -2.33 -2.11 -28.92
C ASP A 176 -3.26 -2.94 -28.01
N TYR A 177 -2.72 -3.92 -27.26
CA TYR A 177 -3.47 -4.69 -26.29
C TYR A 177 -4.08 -3.77 -25.22
N PHE A 178 -3.27 -2.94 -24.56
CA PHE A 178 -3.78 -2.02 -23.54
C PHE A 178 -4.73 -0.95 -24.11
N GLY A 179 -4.48 -0.50 -25.32
CA GLY A 179 -5.40 0.39 -26.02
C GLY A 179 -6.78 -0.24 -26.22
N ARG A 180 -6.86 -1.51 -26.64
CA ARG A 180 -8.12 -2.26 -26.80
C ARG A 180 -8.78 -2.53 -25.46
N LEU A 181 -8.01 -2.94 -24.45
CA LEU A 181 -8.50 -3.17 -23.09
C LEU A 181 -9.18 -1.90 -22.53
N VAL A 182 -8.52 -0.75 -22.64
CA VAL A 182 -9.09 0.54 -22.19
C VAL A 182 -10.30 0.93 -23.04
N SER A 183 -10.23 0.72 -24.36
CA SER A 183 -11.35 1.00 -25.27
C SER A 183 -12.61 0.19 -24.93
N TRP A 184 -12.47 -1.04 -24.44
CA TRP A 184 -13.57 -1.86 -23.95
C TRP A 184 -14.39 -1.14 -22.87
N TYR A 185 -13.70 -0.50 -21.93
CA TYR A 185 -14.33 0.20 -20.82
C TYR A 185 -14.74 1.64 -21.13
N THR A 186 -14.05 2.32 -22.06
CA THR A 186 -14.21 3.77 -22.24
C THR A 186 -14.90 4.17 -23.52
N GLN A 187 -14.87 3.31 -24.58
CA GLN A 187 -15.35 3.63 -25.92
C GLN A 187 -16.47 2.70 -26.41
N GLY A 188 -17.06 1.92 -25.50
CA GLY A 188 -18.12 0.97 -25.84
C GLY A 188 -17.64 -0.28 -26.57
N GLY A 189 -16.35 -0.53 -26.65
CA GLY A 189 -15.75 -1.69 -27.31
C GLY A 189 -14.56 -1.33 -28.19
N PHE A 190 -14.05 -2.31 -28.96
CA PHE A 190 -12.87 -2.14 -29.83
C PHE A 190 -12.94 -3.04 -31.07
N THR A 191 -12.03 -2.82 -32.02
CA THR A 191 -11.81 -3.73 -33.15
C THR A 191 -10.54 -4.55 -32.91
N ASP A 192 -10.65 -5.87 -33.01
CA ASP A 192 -9.54 -6.79 -32.73
C ASP A 192 -8.51 -6.88 -33.90
N GLU A 193 -7.53 -7.75 -33.76
CA GLU A 193 -6.44 -7.96 -34.70
C GLU A 193 -6.92 -8.43 -36.08
N ASN A 194 -8.08 -9.12 -36.12
CA ASN A 194 -8.69 -9.67 -37.33
C ASN A 194 -9.74 -8.75 -37.95
N GLY A 195 -9.92 -7.54 -37.40
CA GLY A 195 -10.90 -6.56 -37.86
C GLY A 195 -12.32 -6.81 -37.38
N LYS A 196 -12.54 -7.75 -36.45
CA LYS A 196 -13.84 -8.01 -35.85
C LYS A 196 -14.15 -6.98 -34.73
N ARG A 197 -15.35 -6.43 -34.75
CA ARG A 197 -15.85 -5.54 -33.69
C ARG A 197 -16.31 -6.33 -32.47
N HIS A 198 -15.82 -5.96 -31.30
CA HIS A 198 -16.30 -6.38 -29.99
C HIS A 198 -16.97 -5.20 -29.30
N GLU A 199 -18.19 -5.40 -28.78
CA GLU A 199 -19.00 -4.35 -28.17
C GLU A 199 -19.24 -4.65 -26.69
N SER A 200 -19.00 -3.65 -25.83
CA SER A 200 -19.25 -3.70 -24.39
C SER A 200 -20.42 -2.81 -23.96
N GLY A 201 -20.65 -1.73 -24.68
CA GLY A 201 -21.55 -0.66 -24.27
C GLY A 201 -21.04 0.16 -23.07
N ASN A 202 -19.81 -0.06 -22.60
CA ASN A 202 -19.24 0.64 -21.45
C ASN A 202 -18.70 2.03 -21.87
N HIS A 203 -18.94 3.05 -21.04
CA HIS A 203 -18.45 4.42 -21.24
C HIS A 203 -17.94 5.03 -19.94
N TYR A 204 -17.09 4.29 -19.23
CA TYR A 204 -16.45 4.75 -18.01
C TYR A 204 -15.33 5.76 -18.32
N THR A 205 -14.91 6.49 -17.30
CA THR A 205 -13.73 7.36 -17.35
C THR A 205 -12.64 6.76 -16.47
N PHE A 206 -11.41 6.67 -17.00
CA PHE A 206 -10.23 6.28 -16.25
C PHE A 206 -9.32 7.53 -16.08
N PRO A 207 -9.46 8.24 -14.95
CA PRO A 207 -8.72 9.49 -14.76
C PRO A 207 -7.21 9.24 -14.59
N TYR A 208 -6.85 8.10 -14.00
CA TYR A 208 -5.46 7.68 -13.80
C TYR A 208 -5.28 6.24 -14.25
N TRP A 209 -4.16 6.01 -14.93
CA TRP A 209 -3.72 4.68 -15.32
C TRP A 209 -2.32 4.43 -14.82
N GLU A 210 -2.14 3.40 -14.00
CA GLU A 210 -0.84 2.94 -13.59
C GLU A 210 -0.35 1.83 -14.52
N VAL A 211 0.93 1.92 -14.93
CA VAL A 211 1.49 1.06 -15.95
C VAL A 211 2.31 -0.06 -15.31
N LEU A 212 1.73 -1.26 -15.28
CA LEU A 212 2.27 -2.49 -14.73
C LEU A 212 2.42 -2.43 -13.20
N ASN A 213 2.90 -3.53 -12.60
CA ASN A 213 3.08 -3.65 -11.15
C ASN A 213 4.40 -4.35 -10.85
N GLU A 214 5.09 -3.95 -9.78
CA GLU A 214 6.29 -4.60 -9.23
C GLU A 214 7.30 -5.06 -10.29
N ILE A 215 7.58 -4.16 -11.23
CA ILE A 215 8.38 -4.46 -12.42
C ILE A 215 9.82 -4.83 -12.11
N ASP A 216 10.28 -4.54 -10.91
CA ASP A 216 11.58 -4.96 -10.37
C ASP A 216 11.53 -6.39 -9.81
N PHE A 217 10.34 -6.93 -9.59
CA PHE A 217 10.08 -8.29 -9.12
C PHE A 217 9.42 -9.16 -10.20
N GLU A 218 8.29 -8.69 -10.76
CA GLU A 218 7.57 -9.37 -11.84
C GLU A 218 8.39 -9.28 -13.14
N HIS A 219 8.62 -10.40 -13.83
CA HIS A 219 9.36 -10.48 -15.09
C HIS A 219 10.81 -9.92 -15.10
N THR A 220 11.37 -9.54 -13.98
CA THR A 220 12.76 -9.05 -13.82
C THR A 220 13.16 -8.05 -14.91
N THR A 221 12.37 -7.01 -15.09
CA THR A 221 12.51 -6.03 -16.16
C THR A 221 13.65 -5.03 -15.84
N THR A 222 14.44 -4.62 -16.83
CA THR A 222 15.41 -3.54 -16.65
C THR A 222 14.74 -2.16 -16.67
N PRO A 223 15.37 -1.09 -16.12
CA PRO A 223 14.82 0.27 -16.24
C PRO A 223 14.58 0.70 -17.69
N GLU A 224 15.47 0.31 -18.60
CA GLU A 224 15.38 0.60 -20.02
C GLU A 224 14.20 -0.10 -20.69
N ASP A 225 14.03 -1.39 -20.41
CA ASP A 225 12.93 -2.17 -20.97
C ASP A 225 11.58 -1.75 -20.39
N TYR A 226 11.53 -1.46 -19.09
CA TYR A 226 10.33 -0.90 -18.49
C TYR A 226 9.93 0.41 -19.14
N THR A 227 10.86 1.35 -19.29
CA THR A 227 10.58 2.66 -19.90
C THR A 227 10.02 2.51 -21.32
N LYS A 228 10.55 1.59 -22.12
CA LYS A 228 10.00 1.29 -23.45
C LYS A 228 8.57 0.72 -23.39
N ARG A 229 8.31 -0.19 -22.43
CA ARG A 229 6.96 -0.75 -22.22
C ARG A 229 5.99 0.33 -21.77
N TYR A 230 6.39 1.17 -20.82
CA TYR A 230 5.62 2.31 -20.35
C TYR A 230 5.22 3.22 -21.52
N ASP A 231 6.19 3.63 -22.34
CA ASP A 231 5.95 4.49 -23.49
C ASP A 231 4.97 3.87 -24.48
N ALA A 232 5.11 2.58 -24.77
CA ALA A 232 4.24 1.86 -25.70
C ALA A 232 2.80 1.73 -25.16
N ILE A 233 2.63 1.41 -23.88
CA ILE A 233 1.32 1.32 -23.23
C ILE A 233 0.64 2.70 -23.18
N VAL A 234 1.37 3.74 -22.77
CA VAL A 234 0.86 5.12 -22.75
C VAL A 234 0.43 5.58 -24.13
N GLU A 235 1.21 5.34 -25.17
CA GLU A 235 0.83 5.64 -26.57
C GLU A 235 -0.46 4.89 -26.96
N GLY A 236 -0.57 3.62 -26.59
CA GLY A 236 -1.76 2.80 -26.86
C GLY A 236 -3.01 3.35 -26.21
N ILE A 237 -2.94 3.64 -24.91
CA ILE A 237 -4.09 4.13 -24.12
C ILE A 237 -4.49 5.54 -24.54
N ARG A 238 -3.55 6.44 -24.79
CA ARG A 238 -3.86 7.82 -25.19
C ARG A 238 -4.65 7.94 -26.50
N ARG A 239 -4.57 6.92 -27.38
CA ARG A 239 -5.40 6.90 -28.61
C ARG A 239 -6.90 6.81 -28.29
N VAL A 240 -7.27 6.21 -27.17
CA VAL A 240 -8.67 5.94 -26.77
C VAL A 240 -9.10 6.68 -25.49
N SER A 241 -8.15 7.09 -24.67
CA SER A 241 -8.37 7.86 -23.45
C SER A 241 -7.34 8.99 -23.31
N PRO A 242 -7.44 10.05 -24.14
CA PRO A 242 -6.41 11.08 -24.25
C PRO A 242 -6.24 11.95 -23.00
N ASN A 243 -7.22 11.97 -22.12
CA ASN A 243 -7.23 12.78 -20.89
C ASN A 243 -6.73 12.02 -19.66
N SER A 244 -6.47 10.72 -19.77
CA SER A 244 -5.90 9.94 -18.67
C SER A 244 -4.51 10.44 -18.31
N LYS A 245 -4.23 10.47 -17.02
CA LYS A 245 -2.89 10.68 -16.45
C LYS A 245 -2.23 9.34 -16.16
N PHE A 246 -0.91 9.34 -16.19
CA PHE A 246 -0.16 8.09 -16.12
C PHE A 246 0.77 8.05 -14.92
N MET A 247 0.82 6.88 -14.31
CA MET A 247 1.70 6.55 -13.19
C MET A 247 2.67 5.45 -13.62
N GLY A 248 3.85 5.48 -13.10
CA GLY A 248 4.86 4.49 -13.43
C GLY A 248 5.67 4.02 -12.25
N LEU A 249 6.27 2.87 -12.48
CA LEU A 249 7.16 2.11 -11.65
C LEU A 249 6.46 1.09 -10.75
N ALA A 250 5.64 1.49 -9.78
CA ALA A 250 5.05 0.57 -8.79
C ALA A 250 6.10 -0.43 -8.23
N LEU A 251 7.26 0.09 -7.79
CA LEU A 251 8.40 -0.76 -7.39
C LEU A 251 8.15 -1.47 -6.06
N ALA A 252 8.34 -2.79 -6.02
CA ALA A 252 8.27 -3.60 -4.80
C ALA A 252 9.40 -3.27 -3.83
N ALA A 253 10.63 -3.08 -4.33
CA ALA A 253 11.83 -2.86 -3.53
C ALA A 253 12.55 -1.56 -3.91
N PRO A 254 11.94 -0.38 -3.69
CA PRO A 254 12.45 0.90 -4.17
C PRO A 254 13.84 1.23 -3.63
N GLY A 255 14.18 0.81 -2.41
CA GLY A 255 15.49 1.03 -1.80
C GLY A 255 16.60 0.18 -2.40
N ALA A 256 16.27 -1.00 -2.94
CA ALA A 256 17.23 -1.88 -3.59
C ALA A 256 17.51 -1.47 -5.04
N ASN A 257 16.57 -0.78 -5.68
CA ASN A 257 16.56 -0.52 -7.12
C ASN A 257 16.48 0.98 -7.51
N PRO A 258 17.33 1.86 -6.96
CA PRO A 258 17.23 3.31 -7.23
C PRO A 258 17.46 3.69 -8.70
N LYS A 259 18.09 2.81 -9.49
CA LYS A 259 18.34 3.02 -10.94
C LYS A 259 17.04 3.20 -11.74
N TYR A 260 15.93 2.60 -11.29
CA TYR A 260 14.65 2.78 -11.97
C TYR A 260 14.21 4.23 -11.93
N PHE A 261 14.29 4.89 -10.77
CA PHE A 261 13.93 6.30 -10.63
C PHE A 261 14.87 7.22 -11.44
N GLU A 262 16.18 6.95 -11.39
CA GLU A 262 17.17 7.72 -12.13
C GLU A 262 16.95 7.64 -13.66
N TYR A 263 16.60 6.47 -14.16
CA TYR A 263 16.38 6.26 -15.58
C TYR A 263 15.01 6.78 -16.03
N PHE A 264 13.94 6.36 -15.34
CA PHE A 264 12.56 6.65 -15.70
C PHE A 264 12.23 8.15 -15.57
N LEU A 265 12.66 8.83 -14.52
CA LEU A 265 12.38 10.25 -14.32
C LEU A 265 13.14 11.18 -15.27
N ASN A 266 14.07 10.65 -16.06
CA ASN A 266 14.78 11.44 -17.06
C ASN A 266 13.97 11.49 -18.38
N PRO A 267 13.36 12.64 -18.74
CA PRO A 267 12.50 12.72 -19.93
C PRO A 267 13.21 12.44 -21.26
N LYS A 268 14.56 12.43 -21.27
CA LYS A 268 15.35 12.07 -22.45
C LYS A 268 15.32 10.58 -22.76
N ASN A 269 14.96 9.75 -21.79
CA ASN A 269 14.87 8.29 -21.95
C ASN A 269 13.50 7.85 -22.47
N HIS A 270 12.55 8.77 -22.57
CA HIS A 270 11.20 8.53 -23.10
C HIS A 270 11.05 9.00 -24.54
N LYS A 271 10.08 8.44 -25.23
CA LYS A 271 9.62 9.01 -26.50
C LYS A 271 9.06 10.41 -26.28
N LYS A 272 9.24 11.28 -27.28
CA LYS A 272 8.79 12.66 -27.20
C LYS A 272 7.30 12.76 -26.90
N GLY A 273 6.96 13.50 -25.85
CA GLY A 273 5.57 13.80 -25.46
C GLY A 273 4.89 12.73 -24.59
N ILE A 274 5.64 11.75 -24.10
CA ILE A 274 5.16 10.85 -23.05
C ILE A 274 5.10 11.61 -21.72
N PRO A 275 3.95 11.56 -21.00
CA PRO A 275 3.81 12.21 -19.72
C PRO A 275 4.50 11.43 -18.58
N LEU A 276 5.01 12.15 -17.60
CA LEU A 276 5.50 11.63 -16.33
C LEU A 276 4.68 12.28 -15.22
N ASP A 277 3.39 11.89 -15.11
CA ASP A 277 2.48 12.54 -14.18
C ASP A 277 2.74 12.12 -12.73
N TYR A 278 2.97 10.81 -12.51
CA TYR A 278 3.26 10.23 -11.20
C TYR A 278 4.33 9.14 -11.28
N ILE A 279 5.01 8.95 -10.15
CA ILE A 279 5.75 7.72 -9.83
C ILE A 279 5.14 7.07 -8.61
N SER A 280 5.20 5.74 -8.55
CA SER A 280 4.68 4.94 -7.43
C SER A 280 5.70 3.90 -6.95
N PHE A 281 5.57 3.52 -5.67
CA PHE A 281 6.39 2.48 -5.04
C PHE A 281 5.79 2.00 -3.73
N HIS A 282 6.18 0.79 -3.33
CA HIS A 282 5.58 0.01 -2.26
C HIS A 282 6.44 -0.04 -1.00
N PHE A 283 5.78 -0.35 0.11
CA PHE A 283 6.43 -0.69 1.36
C PHE A 283 5.56 -1.64 2.19
N TYR A 284 6.15 -2.75 2.58
CA TYR A 284 5.58 -3.65 3.56
C TYR A 284 6.58 -3.88 4.70
N ALA A 285 6.15 -3.68 5.94
CA ALA A 285 6.89 -4.13 7.10
C ALA A 285 6.60 -5.62 7.33
N SER A 286 7.63 -6.40 7.65
CA SER A 286 7.49 -7.82 7.90
C SER A 286 8.36 -8.23 9.09
N PRO A 287 7.79 -8.94 10.09
CA PRO A 287 8.58 -9.47 11.20
C PRO A 287 9.34 -10.71 10.76
N ALA A 288 10.30 -11.16 11.60
CA ALA A 288 10.90 -12.48 11.43
C ALA A 288 9.87 -13.59 11.75
N MET A 289 10.07 -14.80 11.21
CA MET A 289 9.13 -15.92 11.33
C MET A 289 8.79 -16.29 12.78
N ASP A 290 9.75 -16.15 13.68
CA ASP A 290 9.65 -16.49 15.10
C ASP A 290 9.56 -15.28 16.03
N GLU A 291 9.38 -14.09 15.45
CA GLU A 291 9.32 -12.85 16.21
C GLU A 291 8.01 -12.73 17.01
N SER A 292 8.13 -12.39 18.30
CA SER A 292 6.96 -12.19 19.16
C SER A 292 6.22 -10.89 18.87
N LEU A 293 4.96 -10.82 19.32
CA LEU A 293 4.16 -9.59 19.25
C LEU A 293 4.86 -8.38 19.89
N ASP A 294 5.64 -8.59 20.94
CA ASP A 294 6.40 -7.52 21.59
C ASP A 294 7.55 -7.00 20.70
N GLY A 295 8.10 -7.85 19.84
CA GLY A 295 9.09 -7.46 18.86
C GLY A 295 8.51 -6.59 17.73
N TRP A 296 7.28 -6.86 17.31
CA TRP A 296 6.66 -6.18 16.16
C TRP A 296 6.64 -4.65 16.27
N GLN A 297 6.42 -4.10 17.48
CA GLN A 297 6.47 -2.66 17.71
C GLN A 297 7.83 -2.03 17.29
N HIS A 298 8.92 -2.78 17.44
CA HIS A 298 10.25 -2.32 17.03
C HIS A 298 10.47 -2.56 15.55
N THR A 299 10.18 -3.77 15.06
CA THR A 299 10.42 -4.16 13.67
C THR A 299 9.60 -3.29 12.69
N PHE A 300 8.31 -3.14 12.91
CA PHE A 300 7.45 -2.38 11.99
C PHE A 300 7.86 -0.92 11.90
N PHE A 301 8.04 -0.25 13.03
CA PHE A 301 8.37 1.18 13.02
C PHE A 301 9.82 1.46 12.61
N ASN A 302 10.78 0.57 12.91
CA ASN A 302 12.15 0.70 12.42
C ASN A 302 12.24 0.51 10.89
N GLN A 303 11.51 -0.46 10.34
CA GLN A 303 11.43 -0.65 8.88
C GLN A 303 10.75 0.54 8.21
N ALA A 304 9.71 1.12 8.82
CA ALA A 304 9.08 2.34 8.34
C ALA A 304 10.04 3.54 8.31
N GLU A 305 10.86 3.72 9.34
CA GLU A 305 11.89 4.78 9.32
C GLU A 305 12.92 4.57 8.19
N GLY A 306 13.31 3.33 7.92
CA GLY A 306 14.14 2.96 6.77
C GLY A 306 13.48 3.32 5.44
N PHE A 307 12.18 3.04 5.32
CA PHE A 307 11.39 3.42 4.16
C PHE A 307 11.28 4.95 3.97
N LEU A 308 11.11 5.69 5.06
CA LEU A 308 11.11 7.16 5.00
C LEU A 308 12.45 7.72 4.53
N ALA A 309 13.57 7.10 4.90
CA ALA A 309 14.90 7.47 4.38
C ALA A 309 15.00 7.20 2.87
N THR A 310 14.50 6.05 2.41
CA THR A 310 14.39 5.71 0.98
C THR A 310 13.52 6.71 0.23
N THR A 311 12.36 7.07 0.79
CA THR A 311 11.45 8.06 0.19
C THR A 311 12.12 9.42 0.01
N ARG A 312 12.87 9.92 1.01
CA ARG A 312 13.65 11.18 0.89
C ARG A 312 14.63 11.12 -0.27
N TYR A 313 15.31 9.99 -0.44
CA TYR A 313 16.23 9.78 -1.55
C TYR A 313 15.51 9.81 -2.92
N ILE A 314 14.37 9.13 -3.04
CA ILE A 314 13.54 9.12 -4.25
C ILE A 314 13.05 10.54 -4.58
N LEU A 315 12.57 11.27 -3.58
CA LEU A 315 12.14 12.66 -3.76
C LEU A 315 13.28 13.56 -4.26
N ALA A 316 14.51 13.37 -3.76
CA ALA A 316 15.67 14.11 -4.25
C ALA A 316 16.00 13.81 -5.72
N ILE A 317 15.82 12.56 -6.18
CA ILE A 317 15.95 12.20 -7.60
C ILE A 317 14.85 12.88 -8.42
N ARG A 318 13.59 12.78 -7.97
CA ARG A 318 12.44 13.38 -8.61
C ARG A 318 12.61 14.90 -8.76
N ASP A 319 12.98 15.59 -7.70
CA ASP A 319 13.16 17.04 -7.69
C ASP A 319 14.23 17.51 -8.67
N ARG A 320 15.26 16.69 -8.87
CA ARG A 320 16.35 16.96 -9.82
C ARG A 320 15.97 16.69 -11.28
N LEU A 321 15.22 15.63 -11.56
CA LEU A 321 14.99 15.14 -12.92
C LEU A 321 13.60 15.53 -13.47
N SER A 322 12.58 15.51 -12.64
CA SER A 322 11.19 15.76 -13.03
C SER A 322 10.38 16.36 -11.86
N PRO A 323 10.64 17.62 -11.46
CA PRO A 323 10.09 18.22 -10.23
C PRO A 323 8.57 18.35 -10.23
N GLN A 324 7.92 18.30 -11.40
CA GLN A 324 6.46 18.35 -11.54
C GLN A 324 5.80 16.97 -11.35
N THR A 325 6.56 15.86 -11.41
CA THR A 325 6.03 14.52 -11.22
C THR A 325 5.58 14.33 -9.78
N LYS A 326 4.35 13.92 -9.59
CA LYS A 326 3.77 13.61 -8.29
C LYS A 326 4.21 12.24 -7.80
N VAL A 327 3.99 11.98 -6.51
CA VAL A 327 4.45 10.75 -5.86
C VAL A 327 3.29 10.04 -5.18
N ASP A 328 3.16 8.76 -5.45
CA ASP A 328 2.23 7.84 -4.82
C ASP A 328 3.00 6.73 -4.08
N THR A 329 2.57 6.42 -2.89
CA THR A 329 2.97 5.21 -2.17
C THR A 329 1.73 4.32 -2.10
N ASP A 330 1.46 3.63 -3.18
CA ASP A 330 0.18 3.00 -3.49
C ASP A 330 -0.02 1.61 -2.85
N GLU A 331 1.04 1.06 -2.25
CA GLU A 331 0.99 -0.15 -1.42
C GLU A 331 1.78 0.02 -0.12
N LEU A 332 1.08 0.40 0.93
CA LEU A 332 1.64 0.46 2.28
C LEU A 332 0.98 -0.56 3.19
N GLY A 333 1.77 -1.27 3.98
CA GLY A 333 1.19 -2.18 4.95
C GLY A 333 2.20 -3.01 5.71
N VAL A 334 1.69 -4.11 6.22
CA VAL A 334 2.45 -5.16 6.89
C VAL A 334 2.12 -6.50 6.23
N ILE A 335 3.11 -7.38 6.12
CA ILE A 335 2.94 -8.76 5.64
C ILE A 335 3.54 -9.69 6.67
N LEU A 336 2.79 -10.70 7.11
CA LEU A 336 3.33 -11.76 7.95
C LEU A 336 4.18 -12.71 7.10
N PRO A 337 5.31 -13.18 7.60
CA PRO A 337 6.20 -14.08 6.85
C PRO A 337 5.54 -15.44 6.55
N THR A 338 4.51 -15.83 7.30
CA THR A 338 3.67 -17.01 7.06
C THR A 338 2.91 -16.94 5.74
N ASP A 339 2.54 -15.76 5.28
CA ASP A 339 1.81 -15.57 4.01
C ASP A 339 2.58 -16.18 2.83
N GLY A 340 3.89 -15.98 2.78
CA GLY A 340 4.73 -16.53 1.71
C GLY A 340 4.81 -18.06 1.72
N VAL A 341 4.67 -18.70 2.88
CA VAL A 341 4.65 -20.18 3.04
C VAL A 341 3.27 -20.71 2.69
N GLU A 342 2.22 -20.04 3.13
CA GLU A 342 0.83 -20.44 2.91
C GLU A 342 0.41 -20.29 1.45
N ILE A 343 0.89 -19.29 0.72
CA ILE A 343 0.67 -19.11 -0.72
C ILE A 343 1.09 -20.37 -1.50
N ALA A 344 2.18 -21.01 -1.10
CA ALA A 344 2.67 -22.22 -1.76
C ALA A 344 1.84 -23.47 -1.42
N ALA A 345 1.18 -23.50 -0.26
CA ALA A 345 0.61 -24.71 0.31
C ALA A 345 -0.92 -24.71 0.44
N SER A 346 -1.60 -23.55 0.46
CA SER A 346 -2.91 -23.45 1.09
C SER A 346 -4.06 -23.21 0.12
N LYS A 347 -5.14 -23.98 0.39
CA LYS A 347 -6.52 -23.68 -0.02
C LYS A 347 -7.39 -23.24 1.17
N ALA A 348 -6.83 -23.14 2.37
CA ALA A 348 -7.54 -22.82 3.60
C ALA A 348 -7.25 -21.38 4.02
N MET A 349 -8.25 -20.72 4.61
CA MET A 349 -8.04 -19.44 5.30
C MET A 349 -7.01 -19.63 6.41
N PRO A 350 -6.12 -18.66 6.65
CA PRO A 350 -5.19 -18.74 7.76
C PRO A 350 -5.97 -18.91 9.06
N ASP A 351 -5.42 -19.71 9.95
CA ASP A 351 -5.84 -19.71 11.34
C ASP A 351 -5.74 -18.29 11.90
N HIS A 352 -6.48 -18.01 12.92
CA HIS A 352 -6.69 -16.72 13.53
C HIS A 352 -5.47 -15.76 13.53
N ILE A 353 -5.58 -14.63 12.81
CA ILE A 353 -4.67 -13.49 12.96
C ILE A 353 -5.15 -12.64 14.14
N PRO A 354 -4.31 -12.39 15.18
CA PRO A 354 -4.77 -11.68 16.38
C PRO A 354 -5.23 -10.26 16.09
N HIS A 355 -6.29 -9.79 16.73
CA HIS A 355 -6.78 -8.40 16.57
C HIS A 355 -5.68 -7.37 16.78
N ARG A 356 -4.76 -7.61 17.69
CA ARG A 356 -3.62 -6.73 17.95
C ARG A 356 -2.69 -6.54 16.75
N TYR A 357 -2.61 -7.52 15.86
CA TYR A 357 -1.90 -7.37 14.59
C TYR A 357 -2.56 -6.30 13.70
N TRP A 358 -3.88 -6.33 13.59
CA TRP A 358 -4.62 -5.34 12.82
C TRP A 358 -4.48 -3.93 13.40
N ASN A 359 -4.45 -3.80 14.73
CA ASN A 359 -4.19 -2.52 15.39
C ASN A 359 -2.76 -2.03 15.15
N ALA A 360 -1.75 -2.91 15.23
CA ALA A 360 -0.36 -2.57 14.94
C ALA A 360 -0.19 -2.09 13.49
N ALA A 361 -0.84 -2.78 12.53
CA ALA A 361 -0.85 -2.40 11.12
C ALA A 361 -1.53 -1.03 10.90
N GLY A 362 -2.69 -0.78 11.53
CA GLY A 362 -3.36 0.52 11.47
C GLY A 362 -2.52 1.63 12.09
N ALA A 363 -1.87 1.37 13.24
CA ALA A 363 -0.95 2.33 13.87
C ALA A 363 0.24 2.65 12.96
N LEU A 364 0.80 1.66 12.27
CA LEU A 364 1.85 1.86 11.29
C LEU A 364 1.38 2.76 10.14
N TYR A 365 0.18 2.51 9.61
CA TYR A 365 -0.39 3.37 8.57
C TYR A 365 -0.59 4.81 9.07
N GLY A 366 -1.14 5.01 10.26
CA GLY A 366 -1.29 6.33 10.87
C GLY A 366 0.04 7.07 11.03
N PHE A 367 1.09 6.37 11.44
CA PHE A 367 2.45 6.89 11.51
C PHE A 367 2.97 7.29 10.13
N LEU A 368 2.89 6.39 9.15
CA LEU A 368 3.37 6.64 7.78
C LEU A 368 2.60 7.77 7.12
N PHE A 369 1.28 7.85 7.30
CA PHE A 369 0.48 8.96 6.77
C PHE A 369 1.05 10.32 7.19
N VAL A 370 1.34 10.51 8.47
CA VAL A 370 1.91 11.77 8.97
C VAL A 370 3.31 12.03 8.41
N GLN A 371 4.17 11.01 8.43
CA GLN A 371 5.57 11.22 8.01
C GLN A 371 5.68 11.44 6.50
N LEU A 372 4.93 10.70 5.68
CA LEU A 372 4.88 10.88 4.23
C LEU A 372 4.23 12.21 3.84
N SER A 373 3.21 12.65 4.58
CA SER A 373 2.61 13.99 4.40
C SER A 373 3.64 15.08 4.65
N LYS A 374 4.48 14.96 5.68
CA LYS A 374 5.60 15.88 5.95
C LYS A 374 6.64 15.89 4.83
N LEU A 375 6.82 14.79 4.13
CA LEU A 375 7.71 14.69 2.96
C LEU A 375 7.06 15.21 1.68
N GLY A 376 5.75 15.50 1.68
CA GLY A 376 5.03 16.02 0.52
C GLY A 376 4.68 14.95 -0.52
N VAL A 377 4.45 13.71 -0.09
CA VAL A 377 3.87 12.63 -0.91
C VAL A 377 2.43 12.97 -1.23
N ASP A 378 1.99 12.79 -2.47
CA ASP A 378 0.66 13.24 -2.94
C ASP A 378 -0.45 12.22 -2.63
N VAL A 379 -0.18 10.92 -2.76
CA VAL A 379 -1.14 9.84 -2.49
C VAL A 379 -0.50 8.82 -1.55
N ILE A 380 -1.27 8.35 -0.58
CA ILE A 380 -0.80 7.42 0.46
C ILE A 380 -1.82 6.30 0.57
N GLY A 381 -1.55 5.21 -0.15
CA GLY A 381 -2.46 4.07 -0.32
C GLY A 381 -2.11 2.91 0.61
N GLU A 382 -3.09 2.45 1.38
CA GLU A 382 -2.95 1.25 2.21
C GLU A 382 -3.31 -0.01 1.41
N SER A 383 -2.52 -1.05 1.51
CA SER A 383 -2.75 -2.35 0.89
C SER A 383 -3.32 -3.32 1.92
N GLN A 384 -4.38 -4.03 1.62
CA GLN A 384 -5.34 -3.95 0.55
C GLN A 384 -6.74 -4.25 1.11
N LEU A 385 -7.81 -3.92 0.36
CA LEU A 385 -9.19 -4.12 0.82
C LEU A 385 -9.43 -5.57 1.25
N VAL A 386 -9.13 -6.53 0.38
CA VAL A 386 -9.28 -7.97 0.67
C VAL A 386 -8.00 -8.70 0.28
N GLY A 387 -7.27 -9.23 1.28
CA GLY A 387 -6.29 -10.28 1.08
C GLY A 387 -6.99 -11.64 0.91
N TYR A 388 -6.31 -12.64 0.40
CA TYR A 388 -6.85 -13.99 0.23
C TYR A 388 -5.74 -15.01 0.52
N PRO A 389 -6.02 -16.23 0.94
CA PRO A 389 -4.97 -17.20 1.30
C PRO A 389 -3.86 -17.37 0.26
N SER A 390 -4.16 -17.21 -1.02
CA SER A 390 -3.17 -17.23 -2.11
C SER A 390 -2.64 -15.85 -2.51
N GLN A 391 -3.01 -14.79 -1.79
CA GLN A 391 -2.64 -13.38 -2.04
C GLN A 391 -2.45 -12.61 -0.74
N PHE A 392 -1.59 -13.06 0.13
CA PHE A 392 -1.21 -12.35 1.34
C PHE A 392 -2.38 -12.02 2.28
N PRO A 393 -2.97 -13.02 2.96
CA PRO A 393 -4.15 -12.82 3.81
C PRO A 393 -3.93 -11.81 4.94
N SER A 394 -2.70 -11.65 5.43
CA SER A 394 -2.39 -10.71 6.50
C SER A 394 -2.47 -9.23 6.10
N VAL A 395 -2.59 -8.92 4.81
CA VAL A 395 -2.79 -7.52 4.36
C VAL A 395 -4.26 -7.12 4.26
N SER A 396 -5.22 -8.03 4.55
CA SER A 396 -6.65 -7.77 4.41
C SER A 396 -7.16 -6.69 5.37
N MET A 397 -8.05 -5.83 4.88
CA MET A 397 -8.82 -4.88 5.71
C MET A 397 -10.23 -5.39 6.02
N ILE A 398 -10.68 -6.44 5.32
CA ILE A 398 -11.96 -7.10 5.52
C ILE A 398 -11.73 -8.50 6.08
N ASP A 399 -12.45 -8.84 7.14
CA ASP A 399 -12.44 -10.18 7.72
C ASP A 399 -13.12 -11.18 6.75
N TYR A 400 -12.41 -12.24 6.40
CA TYR A 400 -12.92 -13.25 5.47
C TYR A 400 -14.12 -14.04 6.00
N ASN A 401 -14.28 -14.15 7.33
CA ASN A 401 -15.30 -14.98 7.95
C ASN A 401 -16.66 -14.28 7.98
N ASN A 402 -16.67 -12.93 8.02
CA ASN A 402 -17.91 -12.18 8.24
C ASN A 402 -18.10 -10.99 7.28
N GLY A 403 -17.09 -10.65 6.44
CA GLY A 403 -17.13 -9.53 5.51
C GLY A 403 -17.11 -8.15 6.16
N LYS A 404 -16.77 -8.06 7.45
CA LYS A 404 -16.68 -6.78 8.17
C LYS A 404 -15.29 -6.16 8.07
N PRO A 405 -15.19 -4.83 8.09
CA PRO A 405 -13.93 -4.12 8.20
C PRO A 405 -13.22 -4.40 9.53
N ASN A 406 -11.89 -4.55 9.51
CA ASN A 406 -11.05 -4.65 10.70
C ASN A 406 -10.43 -3.28 11.09
N SER A 407 -9.60 -3.25 12.14
CA SER A 407 -8.98 -2.01 12.65
C SER A 407 -8.19 -1.24 11.61
N ARG A 408 -7.59 -1.87 10.60
CA ARG A 408 -6.84 -1.18 9.53
C ARG A 408 -7.77 -0.29 8.70
N TYR A 409 -8.90 -0.83 8.26
CA TYR A 409 -9.91 -0.06 7.55
C TYR A 409 -10.41 1.11 8.38
N TRP A 410 -10.68 0.89 9.68
CA TRP A 410 -11.20 1.93 10.54
C TRP A 410 -10.19 3.04 10.81
N VAL A 411 -8.90 2.72 10.90
CA VAL A 411 -7.84 3.75 10.98
C VAL A 411 -7.74 4.55 9.69
N LEU A 412 -7.74 3.87 8.52
CA LEU A 412 -7.76 4.57 7.24
C LEU A 412 -8.96 5.50 7.13
N LYS A 413 -10.16 5.00 7.45
CA LYS A 413 -11.39 5.81 7.44
C LYS A 413 -11.32 6.98 8.42
N LEU A 414 -10.83 6.77 9.64
CA LEU A 414 -10.63 7.82 10.64
C LEU A 414 -9.71 8.93 10.11
N ILE A 415 -8.60 8.56 9.47
CA ILE A 415 -7.65 9.51 8.89
C ILE A 415 -8.29 10.23 7.70
N LYS A 416 -8.89 9.51 6.77
CA LYS A 416 -9.53 10.04 5.56
C LYS A 416 -10.68 11.01 5.89
N ASP A 417 -11.46 10.73 6.92
CA ASP A 417 -12.60 11.57 7.31
C ASP A 417 -12.18 12.84 8.10
N ASN A 418 -10.93 12.94 8.51
CA ASN A 418 -10.46 14.03 9.35
C ASN A 418 -9.33 14.88 8.77
N PHE A 419 -8.57 14.36 7.78
CA PHE A 419 -7.39 15.03 7.25
C PHE A 419 -7.37 14.97 5.72
N HIS A 420 -7.14 16.14 5.10
CA HIS A 420 -7.29 16.32 3.66
C HIS A 420 -6.13 17.11 3.05
N PRO A 421 -5.94 17.05 1.74
CA PRO A 421 -5.09 18.01 1.03
C PRO A 421 -5.54 19.45 1.34
N GLY A 422 -4.57 20.31 1.65
CA GLY A 422 -4.81 21.69 2.07
C GLY A 422 -4.73 21.92 3.58
N ASP A 423 -4.81 20.89 4.41
CA ASP A 423 -4.62 20.98 5.85
C ASP A 423 -3.17 21.37 6.19
N LYS A 424 -3.01 22.19 7.22
CA LYS A 424 -1.69 22.61 7.69
C LYS A 424 -1.24 21.67 8.82
N LEU A 425 -0.15 20.95 8.58
CA LEU A 425 0.57 20.26 9.64
C LEU A 425 1.37 21.30 10.43
N VAL A 426 1.19 21.32 11.75
CA VAL A 426 1.85 22.27 12.63
C VAL A 426 2.88 21.60 13.53
N ALA A 427 3.81 22.37 14.04
CA ALA A 427 4.93 21.82 14.82
C ALA A 427 4.46 21.32 16.18
N GLU A 428 4.97 20.17 16.60
CA GLU A 428 4.99 19.75 17.99
C GLU A 428 6.07 20.54 18.74
N LYS A 429 5.78 21.00 19.95
CA LYS A 429 6.81 21.59 20.81
C LYS A 429 7.74 20.48 21.31
N PRO A 430 9.06 20.68 21.28
CA PRO A 430 10.00 19.66 21.69
C PRO A 430 9.72 19.17 23.12
N SER A 431 9.55 17.87 23.28
CA SER A 431 9.52 17.24 24.60
C SER A 431 10.94 17.23 25.19
N LYS A 432 11.03 17.50 26.48
CA LYS A 432 12.30 17.39 27.22
C LYS A 432 12.67 15.93 27.52
N ASP A 433 11.77 15.01 27.27
CA ASP A 433 11.82 13.64 27.77
C ASP A 433 12.36 12.60 26.76
N GLY A 434 12.89 13.08 25.60
CA GLY A 434 13.45 12.21 24.57
C GLY A 434 12.41 11.60 23.60
N PRO A 435 12.79 10.57 22.83
CA PRO A 435 11.90 9.91 21.88
C PRO A 435 10.69 9.28 22.57
N SER A 436 9.51 9.49 22.02
CA SER A 436 8.25 8.99 22.58
C SER A 436 7.71 7.81 21.81
N ASP A 437 7.07 6.88 22.52
CA ASP A 437 6.30 5.80 21.93
C ASP A 437 4.97 6.29 21.32
N VAL A 438 4.49 7.48 21.70
CA VAL A 438 3.31 8.08 21.10
C VAL A 438 3.72 9.19 20.13
N MET A 439 3.38 9.00 18.85
CA MET A 439 3.49 10.06 17.86
C MET A 439 2.35 11.05 18.05
N VAL A 440 2.66 12.34 17.99
CA VAL A 440 1.70 13.45 18.08
C VAL A 440 1.82 14.31 16.84
N GLN A 441 0.69 14.65 16.20
CA GLN A 441 0.68 15.60 15.10
C GLN A 441 -0.53 16.52 15.17
N GLY A 442 -0.29 17.82 15.24
CA GLY A 442 -1.33 18.84 15.14
C GLY A 442 -1.65 19.20 13.69
N PHE A 443 -2.93 19.43 13.41
CA PHE A 443 -3.44 19.88 12.13
C PHE A 443 -4.34 21.10 12.31
N VAL A 444 -4.20 22.08 11.42
CA VAL A 444 -5.19 23.16 11.27
C VAL A 444 -5.95 22.88 9.97
N THR A 445 -7.21 22.56 10.11
CA THR A 445 -8.13 22.20 9.02
C THR A 445 -9.21 23.27 8.85
N PRO A 446 -9.99 23.28 7.77
CA PRO A 446 -11.16 24.16 7.62
C PRO A 446 -12.21 23.99 8.72
N GLU A 447 -12.28 22.80 9.33
CA GLU A 447 -13.22 22.48 10.41
C GLU A 447 -12.69 22.84 11.81
N GLY A 448 -11.42 23.26 11.92
CA GLY A 448 -10.79 23.61 13.19
C GLY A 448 -9.47 22.88 13.44
N LYS A 449 -9.02 22.95 14.69
CA LYS A 449 -7.77 22.31 15.13
C LYS A 449 -8.02 20.85 15.50
N LYS A 450 -7.17 19.95 14.98
CA LYS A 450 -7.22 18.52 15.27
C LYS A 450 -5.84 18.01 15.65
N ILE A 451 -5.78 16.94 16.45
CA ILE A 451 -4.52 16.25 16.78
C ILE A 451 -4.70 14.78 16.46
N LEU A 452 -3.77 14.23 15.69
CA LEU A 452 -3.63 12.78 15.51
C LEU A 452 -2.57 12.25 16.47
N LEU A 453 -2.97 11.25 17.26
CA LEU A 453 -2.13 10.52 18.21
C LEU A 453 -2.03 9.07 17.78
N VAL A 454 -0.82 8.51 17.76
CA VAL A 454 -0.56 7.11 17.44
C VAL A 454 0.34 6.48 18.50
N ASN A 455 -0.21 5.55 19.27
CA ASN A 455 0.59 4.73 20.16
C ASN A 455 1.32 3.65 19.35
N LYS A 456 2.64 3.73 19.29
CA LYS A 456 3.49 2.78 18.54
C LYS A 456 3.90 1.55 19.35
N ALA A 457 3.52 1.50 20.62
CA ALA A 457 3.96 0.46 21.54
C ALA A 457 2.89 -0.61 21.76
N ASN A 458 3.34 -1.85 22.00
CA ASN A 458 2.50 -2.96 22.46
C ASN A 458 2.17 -2.88 23.98
N SER A 459 1.95 -1.68 24.47
CA SER A 459 1.58 -1.40 25.88
C SER A 459 0.75 -0.13 25.97
N GLU A 460 -0.08 -0.06 27.02
CA GLU A 460 -0.80 1.19 27.32
C GLU A 460 0.20 2.33 27.58
N LYS A 461 -0.09 3.48 27.02
CA LYS A 461 0.65 4.72 27.23
C LYS A 461 -0.28 5.79 27.76
N THR A 462 0.21 6.58 28.70
CA THR A 462 -0.52 7.75 29.19
C THR A 462 0.19 9.01 28.70
N VAL A 463 -0.52 9.87 28.01
CA VAL A 463 -0.02 11.18 27.59
C VAL A 463 -0.67 12.28 28.39
N LYS A 464 0.09 13.29 28.79
CA LYS A 464 -0.42 14.49 29.42
C LYS A 464 -0.86 15.47 28.36
N LEU A 465 -2.08 15.94 28.48
CA LEU A 465 -2.68 16.92 27.58
C LEU A 465 -2.51 18.32 28.18
N ALA A 466 -2.33 19.31 27.32
CA ALA A 466 -2.46 20.71 27.75
C ALA A 466 -3.91 20.97 28.21
N SER A 467 -4.08 21.84 29.18
CA SER A 467 -5.41 22.12 29.79
C SER A 467 -6.45 22.58 28.77
N GLU A 468 -6.00 23.22 27.68
CA GLU A 468 -6.85 23.66 26.56
C GLU A 468 -7.47 22.48 25.77
N LEU A 469 -6.94 21.27 25.91
CA LEU A 469 -7.46 20.06 25.26
C LEU A 469 -8.53 19.35 26.09
N ASN A 470 -8.76 19.78 27.34
CA ASN A 470 -9.83 19.24 28.16
C ASN A 470 -11.21 19.56 27.57
N GLY A 471 -12.06 18.55 27.48
CA GLY A 471 -13.39 18.64 26.87
C GLY A 471 -13.37 18.55 25.35
N SER A 472 -12.20 18.28 24.69
CA SER A 472 -12.12 17.96 23.29
C SER A 472 -12.85 16.66 22.98
N ALA A 473 -13.50 16.57 21.81
CA ALA A 473 -14.03 15.30 21.32
C ALA A 473 -12.89 14.40 20.86
N SER A 474 -12.97 13.12 21.17
CA SER A 474 -12.03 12.10 20.72
C SER A 474 -12.73 11.01 19.92
N LEU A 475 -12.03 10.49 18.88
CA LEU A 475 -12.39 9.31 18.11
C LEU A 475 -11.20 8.35 18.17
N THR A 476 -11.40 7.14 18.66
CA THR A 476 -10.32 6.18 18.89
C THR A 476 -10.61 4.84 18.23
N VAL A 477 -9.62 4.30 17.51
CA VAL A 477 -9.54 2.90 17.07
C VAL A 477 -8.48 2.21 17.91
N ASP A 478 -8.87 1.15 18.62
CA ASP A 478 -7.99 0.33 19.47
C ASP A 478 -8.49 -1.13 19.54
N GLU A 479 -7.84 -1.96 20.34
CA GLU A 479 -8.24 -3.36 20.50
C GLU A 479 -9.67 -3.52 21.04
N ALA A 480 -10.16 -2.57 21.84
CA ALA A 480 -11.52 -2.61 22.39
C ALA A 480 -12.60 -2.23 21.35
N THR A 481 -12.25 -1.53 20.29
CA THR A 481 -13.17 -1.30 19.16
C THR A 481 -13.28 -2.50 18.23
N GLY A 482 -12.26 -3.37 18.17
CA GLY A 482 -12.26 -4.56 17.34
C GLY A 482 -12.55 -4.22 15.87
N ASP A 483 -13.60 -4.83 15.33
CA ASP A 483 -14.08 -4.63 13.95
C ASP A 483 -15.17 -3.55 13.83
N GLU A 484 -15.39 -2.77 14.88
CA GLU A 484 -16.43 -1.74 14.90
C GLU A 484 -15.86 -0.34 14.65
N GLU A 485 -16.75 0.64 14.43
CA GLU A 485 -16.41 2.04 14.19
C GLU A 485 -15.59 2.67 15.33
N PRO A 486 -14.83 3.74 15.05
CA PRO A 486 -14.07 4.45 16.07
C PRO A 486 -14.94 4.86 17.25
N ARG A 487 -14.48 4.54 18.46
CA ARG A 487 -15.17 4.91 19.69
C ARG A 487 -15.10 6.42 19.92
N ALA A 488 -16.29 7.06 20.01
CA ALA A 488 -16.40 8.46 20.36
C ALA A 488 -16.40 8.66 21.89
N ALA A 489 -15.66 9.65 22.36
CA ALA A 489 -15.64 10.08 23.77
C ALA A 489 -15.33 11.58 23.87
N THR A 490 -15.38 12.09 25.11
CA THR A 490 -14.87 13.42 25.43
C THR A 490 -13.66 13.27 26.35
N VAL A 491 -12.62 14.03 26.11
CA VAL A 491 -11.44 14.07 26.97
C VAL A 491 -11.86 14.68 28.30
N ASP A 492 -11.64 13.94 29.38
CA ASP A 492 -11.89 14.38 30.77
C ASP A 492 -10.55 14.46 31.50
N GLY A 493 -10.19 15.68 31.94
CA GLY A 493 -8.95 15.95 32.65
C GLY A 493 -7.74 16.19 31.70
N GLU A 494 -6.57 16.05 32.29
CA GLU A 494 -5.27 16.35 31.64
C GLU A 494 -4.49 15.08 31.23
N GLU A 495 -5.12 13.91 31.31
CA GLU A 495 -4.47 12.63 30.93
C GLU A 495 -5.34 11.87 29.95
N LEU A 496 -4.69 11.35 28.90
CA LEU A 496 -5.29 10.43 27.94
C LEU A 496 -4.55 9.10 27.97
N LYS A 497 -5.25 8.04 28.31
CA LYS A 497 -4.75 6.67 28.20
C LYS A 497 -5.00 6.14 26.80
N MET A 498 -3.96 5.62 26.18
CA MET A 498 -3.98 5.01 24.87
C MET A 498 -3.63 3.53 25.00
N ALA A 499 -4.54 2.66 24.63
CA ALA A 499 -4.30 1.22 24.56
C ALA A 499 -3.14 0.89 23.60
N PRO A 500 -2.58 -0.35 23.63
CA PRO A 500 -1.57 -0.78 22.67
C PRO A 500 -2.01 -0.49 21.24
N PHE A 501 -1.12 0.15 20.45
CA PHE A 501 -1.36 0.49 19.04
C PHE A 501 -2.63 1.32 18.74
N ALA A 502 -3.15 2.02 19.75
CA ALA A 502 -4.32 2.87 19.54
C ALA A 502 -4.00 4.05 18.61
N VAL A 503 -4.96 4.40 17.75
CA VAL A 503 -4.96 5.61 16.93
C VAL A 503 -6.13 6.48 17.36
N THR A 504 -5.83 7.74 17.72
CA THR A 504 -6.84 8.67 18.25
C THR A 504 -6.78 10.01 17.53
N VAL A 505 -7.94 10.53 17.13
CA VAL A 505 -8.11 11.90 16.67
C VAL A 505 -8.79 12.70 17.75
N LEU A 506 -8.15 13.80 18.17
CA LEU A 506 -8.77 14.81 19.03
C LEU A 506 -9.27 15.97 18.17
N LYS A 507 -10.51 16.41 18.38
CA LYS A 507 -11.12 17.60 17.76
C LYS A 507 -11.25 18.66 18.84
N LEU A 508 -10.49 19.75 18.72
CA LEU A 508 -10.52 20.83 19.68
C LEU A 508 -11.83 21.63 19.54
N LYS A 509 -12.28 22.18 20.68
CA LYS A 509 -13.44 23.06 20.70
C LYS A 509 -13.19 24.38 19.99
#